data_842abda6c1804216c2550063112afdac
#
_entry.id   842abda6c1804216c2550063112afdac
#
_cell.length_a   1.000
_cell.length_b   1.000
_cell.length_c   1.000
_cell.angle_alpha   90.00
_cell.angle_beta   90.00
_cell.angle_gamma   90.00
#
_symmetry.space_group_name_H-M   'P 1'
#
loop_
_entity.id
_entity.type
_entity.pdbx_description
1 polymer ?
#
loop_
_entity_poly.entity_id
_entity_poly.type
_entity_poly.pdbx_seq_one_letter_code
_entity_poly.pdbx_strand_id
1 'polypeptide(L)'
;ELELTESELSTTYPKYQDGWDVTAYPDGTLVNHADGSKHKYLFWDAKNCRTRFDFSKGFCVAGSDTESFLKDKLSYMGLTEQEMNEFIVYWLPLMEHNAYNLITFQSDAYTNSAKLDITPTPDSLCRIFMAYVPLEEAVEIEPQQLEGFERKGCHKLL
;
A
#
# COMPACT_ATOMS: atom_id res chain seq x y z
N GLU A 1 4.68 -15.96 2.44
CA GLU A 1 3.41 -16.45 1.86
C GLU A 1 2.33 -15.37 1.99
N LEU A 2 1.28 -15.48 1.18
CA LEU A 2 0.15 -14.56 1.14
C LEU A 2 -1.15 -15.35 1.34
N GLU A 3 -1.92 -14.99 2.37
CA GLU A 3 -3.24 -15.55 2.64
C GLU A 3 -4.32 -14.48 2.44
N LEU A 4 -5.24 -14.72 1.50
CA LEU A 4 -6.39 -13.86 1.21
C LEU A 4 -7.67 -14.49 1.73
N THR A 5 -8.45 -13.79 2.54
CA THR A 5 -9.69 -14.32 3.14
C THR A 5 -10.97 -13.85 2.46
N GLU A 6 -10.95 -12.67 1.83
CA GLU A 6 -12.13 -12.04 1.23
C GLU A 6 -11.92 -11.63 -0.23
N SER A 7 -10.91 -12.19 -0.87
CA SER A 7 -10.57 -11.92 -2.26
C SER A 7 -9.84 -13.08 -2.89
N GLU A 8 -9.66 -13.03 -4.19
CA GLU A 8 -8.92 -14.02 -4.97
C GLU A 8 -7.71 -13.38 -5.63
N LEU A 9 -6.58 -14.05 -5.58
CA LEU A 9 -5.37 -13.60 -6.26
C LEU A 9 -5.61 -13.52 -7.78
N SER A 10 -5.31 -12.38 -8.38
CA SER A 10 -5.54 -12.10 -9.80
C SER A 10 -4.25 -12.09 -10.60
N THR A 11 -3.33 -11.21 -10.24
CA THR A 11 -2.08 -11.02 -10.94
C THR A 11 -0.92 -10.99 -9.95
N THR A 12 0.19 -11.62 -10.32
CA THR A 12 1.42 -11.60 -9.51
C THR A 12 2.64 -11.41 -10.39
N TYR A 13 3.63 -10.68 -9.89
CA TYR A 13 4.92 -10.53 -10.53
C TYR A 13 6.05 -10.32 -9.50
N PRO A 14 7.10 -11.17 -9.49
CA PRO A 14 7.21 -12.43 -10.24
C PRO A 14 6.07 -13.39 -9.92
N LYS A 15 5.89 -14.42 -10.74
CA LYS A 15 4.77 -15.34 -10.60
C LYS A 15 4.76 -16.02 -9.23
N TYR A 16 3.64 -15.90 -8.53
CA TYR A 16 3.40 -16.56 -7.25
C TYR A 16 3.04 -18.03 -7.49
N GLN A 17 3.61 -18.91 -6.70
CA GLN A 17 3.22 -20.33 -6.62
C GLN A 17 2.66 -20.62 -5.22
N ASP A 18 3.49 -21.13 -4.32
CA ASP A 18 3.12 -21.34 -2.91
C ASP A 18 3.79 -20.30 -1.98
N GLY A 19 4.37 -19.27 -2.56
CA GLY A 19 5.13 -18.23 -1.89
C GLY A 19 6.14 -17.60 -2.85
N TRP A 20 6.88 -16.60 -2.37
CA TRP A 20 8.10 -16.11 -2.99
C TRP A 20 9.28 -16.44 -2.10
N ASP A 21 10.28 -17.08 -2.67
CA ASP A 21 11.57 -17.32 -2.03
C ASP A 21 12.61 -16.38 -2.66
N VAL A 22 13.09 -15.40 -1.86
CA VAL A 22 13.94 -14.33 -2.35
C VAL A 22 15.10 -14.05 -1.41
N THR A 23 16.22 -13.57 -1.95
CA THR A 23 17.27 -12.90 -1.18
C THR A 23 17.02 -11.39 -1.25
N ALA A 24 16.82 -10.76 -0.08
CA ALA A 24 16.68 -9.32 0.05
C ALA A 24 18.02 -8.66 0.38
N TYR A 25 18.37 -7.60 -0.33
CA TYR A 25 19.59 -6.82 -0.14
C TYR A 25 19.28 -5.47 0.53
N PRO A 26 20.25 -4.86 1.23
CA PRO A 26 20.04 -3.57 1.92
C PRO A 26 19.65 -2.41 0.98
N ASP A 27 19.97 -2.50 -0.31
CA ASP A 27 19.60 -1.51 -1.33
C ASP A 27 18.14 -1.68 -1.84
N GLY A 28 17.40 -2.64 -1.26
CA GLY A 28 16.02 -2.97 -1.64
C GLY A 28 15.93 -3.93 -2.84
N THR A 29 17.04 -4.42 -3.36
CA THR A 29 17.03 -5.43 -4.44
C THR A 29 16.58 -6.78 -3.87
N LEU A 30 15.66 -7.43 -4.58
CA LEU A 30 15.20 -8.79 -4.31
C LEU A 30 15.67 -9.70 -5.44
N VAL A 31 16.33 -10.80 -5.12
CA VAL A 31 16.69 -11.84 -6.10
C VAL A 31 15.77 -13.02 -5.91
N ASN A 32 14.94 -13.30 -6.91
CA ASN A 32 14.02 -14.43 -6.90
C ASN A 32 14.77 -15.73 -7.14
N HIS A 33 14.67 -16.69 -6.21
CA HIS A 33 15.38 -17.96 -6.31
C HIS A 33 14.83 -18.89 -7.39
N ALA A 34 13.58 -18.71 -7.79
CA ALA A 34 12.96 -19.55 -8.81
C ALA A 34 13.60 -19.40 -10.21
N ASP A 35 14.10 -18.21 -10.53
CA ASP A 35 14.63 -17.89 -11.87
C ASP A 35 15.88 -16.99 -11.86
N GLY A 36 16.36 -16.56 -10.68
CA GLY A 36 17.51 -15.67 -10.53
C GLY A 36 17.24 -14.21 -10.92
N SER A 37 16.01 -13.86 -11.26
CA SER A 37 15.65 -12.49 -11.65
C SER A 37 15.74 -11.50 -10.49
N LYS A 38 16.02 -10.22 -10.82
CA LYS A 38 16.16 -9.14 -9.86
C LYS A 38 14.93 -8.23 -9.92
N HIS A 39 14.39 -7.95 -8.74
CA HIS A 39 13.20 -7.11 -8.56
C HIS A 39 13.44 -6.03 -7.52
N LYS A 40 12.65 -4.96 -7.58
CA LYS A 40 12.58 -3.94 -6.51
C LYS A 40 11.42 -4.19 -5.56
N TYR A 41 10.41 -4.92 -6.01
CA TYR A 41 9.23 -5.30 -5.24
C TYR A 41 8.65 -6.63 -5.74
N LEU A 42 7.80 -7.22 -4.94
CA LEU A 42 6.95 -8.34 -5.29
C LEU A 42 5.53 -7.78 -5.46
N PHE A 43 4.96 -7.95 -6.64
CA PHE A 43 3.64 -7.42 -6.96
C PHE A 43 2.57 -8.49 -6.88
N TRP A 44 1.44 -8.12 -6.31
CA TRP A 44 0.22 -8.90 -6.39
C TRP A 44 -1.00 -8.00 -6.48
N ASP A 45 -2.02 -8.52 -7.12
CA ASP A 45 -3.33 -7.89 -7.23
C ASP A 45 -4.42 -8.93 -6.95
N ALA A 46 -5.55 -8.47 -6.44
CA ALA A 46 -6.67 -9.32 -6.08
C ALA A 46 -7.97 -8.83 -6.72
N LYS A 47 -8.83 -9.77 -7.03
CA LYS A 47 -10.17 -9.54 -7.57
C LYS A 47 -11.24 -10.10 -6.63
N ASN A 48 -12.51 -9.78 -6.92
CA ASN A 48 -13.66 -10.23 -6.14
C ASN A 48 -13.56 -9.85 -4.65
N CYS A 49 -12.97 -8.69 -4.37
CA CYS A 49 -12.76 -8.19 -3.02
C CYS A 49 -14.10 -7.91 -2.35
N ARG A 50 -14.35 -8.55 -1.21
CA ARG A 50 -15.57 -8.37 -0.39
C ARG A 50 -15.32 -7.54 0.85
N THR A 51 -14.06 -7.19 1.11
CA THR A 51 -13.65 -6.35 2.23
C THR A 51 -14.37 -5.01 2.15
N ARG A 52 -15.03 -4.63 3.24
CA ARG A 52 -15.67 -3.31 3.38
C ARG A 52 -14.77 -2.40 4.16
N PHE A 53 -14.60 -1.19 3.66
CA PHE A 53 -13.80 -0.15 4.29
C PHE A 53 -14.70 0.84 5.03
N ASP A 54 -14.24 1.28 6.20
CA ASP A 54 -14.94 2.28 7.00
C ASP A 54 -14.56 3.70 6.54
N PHE A 55 -15.51 4.42 5.96
CA PHE A 55 -15.37 5.82 5.55
C PHE A 55 -16.01 6.81 6.53
N SER A 56 -16.20 6.44 7.79
CA SER A 56 -16.69 7.35 8.83
C SER A 56 -15.69 8.45 9.17
N LYS A 57 -14.40 8.17 8.98
CA LYS A 57 -13.28 9.12 9.12
C LYS A 57 -12.37 9.03 7.91
N GLY A 58 -11.79 10.16 7.52
CA GLY A 58 -10.91 10.22 6.37
C GLY A 58 -10.56 11.64 6.00
N PHE A 59 -10.38 11.88 4.71
CA PHE A 59 -10.02 13.19 4.16
C PHE A 59 -10.76 13.41 2.86
N CYS A 60 -11.37 14.58 2.71
CA CYS A 60 -11.92 15.03 1.43
C CYS A 60 -10.93 16.01 0.80
N VAL A 61 -10.32 15.60 -0.30
CA VAL A 61 -9.21 16.31 -0.94
C VAL A 61 -9.59 16.67 -2.37
N ALA A 62 -9.41 17.93 -2.78
CA ALA A 62 -9.55 18.30 -4.18
C ALA A 62 -8.56 17.52 -5.04
N GLY A 63 -8.98 17.11 -6.25
CA GLY A 63 -8.12 16.35 -7.14
C GLY A 63 -6.78 17.02 -7.37
N SER A 64 -6.78 18.34 -7.61
CA SER A 64 -5.58 19.17 -7.79
C SER A 64 -4.62 19.18 -6.58
N ASP A 65 -5.10 18.87 -5.38
CA ASP A 65 -4.31 18.90 -4.15
C ASP A 65 -3.82 17.48 -3.75
N THR A 66 -4.17 16.47 -4.52
CA THR A 66 -3.87 15.07 -4.21
C THR A 66 -2.36 14.82 -4.07
N GLU A 67 -1.53 15.39 -4.94
CA GLU A 67 -0.07 15.22 -4.87
C GLU A 67 0.49 15.73 -3.54
N SER A 68 0.17 16.95 -3.16
CA SER A 68 0.67 17.55 -1.91
C SER A 68 0.13 16.83 -0.68
N PHE A 69 -1.13 16.40 -0.72
CA PHE A 69 -1.74 15.60 0.34
C PHE A 69 -1.02 14.26 0.52
N LEU A 70 -0.77 13.52 -0.56
CA LEU A 70 -0.07 12.24 -0.49
C LEU A 70 1.35 12.39 0.03
N LYS A 71 2.09 13.41 -0.44
CA LYS A 71 3.44 13.70 0.07
C LYS A 71 3.45 13.93 1.57
N ASP A 72 2.53 14.74 2.07
CA ASP A 72 2.42 15.04 3.51
C ASP A 72 2.08 13.79 4.33
N LYS A 73 1.03 13.06 3.94
CA LYS A 73 0.54 11.92 4.74
C LYS A 73 1.46 10.70 4.67
N LEU A 74 1.97 10.36 3.51
CA LEU A 74 2.88 9.22 3.35
C LEU A 74 4.22 9.46 4.05
N SER A 75 4.76 10.68 4.00
CA SER A 75 5.94 11.06 4.76
C SER A 75 5.70 10.94 6.27
N TYR A 76 4.58 11.44 6.76
CA TYR A 76 4.20 11.32 8.18
C TYR A 76 4.08 9.85 8.62
N MET A 77 3.51 8.98 7.78
CA MET A 77 3.39 7.56 8.04
C MET A 77 4.70 6.77 7.87
N GLY A 78 5.81 7.42 7.55
CA GLY A 78 7.16 6.86 7.60
C GLY A 78 7.69 6.29 6.29
N LEU A 79 7.08 6.59 5.13
CA LEU A 79 7.66 6.24 3.84
C LEU A 79 8.90 7.09 3.55
N THR A 80 9.91 6.46 2.95
CA THR A 80 11.03 7.19 2.35
C THR A 80 10.56 7.93 1.10
N GLU A 81 11.33 8.91 0.66
CA GLU A 81 11.02 9.66 -0.56
C GLU A 81 10.86 8.76 -1.78
N GLN A 82 11.71 7.74 -1.91
CA GLN A 82 11.63 6.78 -3.01
C GLN A 82 10.32 5.96 -2.96
N GLU A 83 9.96 5.43 -1.79
CA GLU A 83 8.73 4.66 -1.59
C GLU A 83 7.48 5.51 -1.84
N MET A 84 7.51 6.75 -1.36
CA MET A 84 6.46 7.73 -1.57
C MET A 84 6.29 8.04 -3.07
N ASN A 85 7.39 8.22 -3.80
CA ASN A 85 7.35 8.46 -5.24
C ASN A 85 6.77 7.27 -6.01
N GLU A 86 7.12 6.04 -5.67
CA GLU A 86 6.56 4.83 -6.26
C GLU A 86 5.04 4.74 -6.01
N PHE A 87 4.58 5.08 -4.81
CA PHE A 87 3.17 5.13 -4.47
C PHE A 87 2.43 6.22 -5.27
N ILE A 88 2.96 7.43 -5.32
CA ILE A 88 2.34 8.57 -6.00
C ILE A 88 2.25 8.33 -7.51
N VAL A 89 3.28 7.80 -8.15
CA VAL A 89 3.28 7.49 -9.59
C VAL A 89 2.14 6.54 -9.99
N TYR A 90 1.79 5.61 -9.11
CA TYR A 90 0.67 4.71 -9.35
C TYR A 90 -0.70 5.37 -9.14
N TRP A 91 -0.88 6.09 -8.03
CA TRP A 91 -2.19 6.58 -7.60
C TRP A 91 -2.58 7.93 -8.19
N LEU A 92 -1.63 8.85 -8.34
CA LEU A 92 -1.91 10.21 -8.77
C LEU A 92 -2.66 10.30 -10.10
N PRO A 93 -2.31 9.54 -11.17
CA PRO A 93 -3.04 9.59 -12.43
C PRO A 93 -4.51 9.17 -12.34
N LEU A 94 -4.86 8.40 -11.31
CA LEU A 94 -6.23 7.95 -11.07
C LEU A 94 -7.06 8.96 -10.27
N MET A 95 -6.41 9.93 -9.62
CA MET A 95 -7.02 10.78 -8.60
C MET A 95 -6.98 12.28 -8.94
N GLU A 96 -5.92 12.77 -9.56
CA GLU A 96 -5.68 14.21 -9.75
C GLU A 96 -6.71 14.93 -10.62
N HIS A 97 -7.38 14.20 -11.51
CA HIS A 97 -8.39 14.75 -12.43
C HIS A 97 -9.82 14.65 -11.90
N ASN A 98 -10.04 14.02 -10.76
CA ASN A 98 -11.34 14.04 -10.09
C ASN A 98 -11.60 15.42 -9.47
N ALA A 99 -12.86 15.83 -9.35
CA ALA A 99 -13.18 17.08 -8.65
C ALA A 99 -12.72 16.99 -7.18
N TYR A 100 -13.08 15.91 -6.51
CA TYR A 100 -12.63 15.59 -5.15
C TYR A 100 -12.39 14.09 -5.00
N ASN A 101 -11.61 13.72 -4.00
CA ASN A 101 -11.39 12.35 -3.58
C ASN A 101 -11.68 12.22 -2.09
N LEU A 102 -12.53 11.30 -1.72
CA LEU A 102 -12.71 10.88 -0.32
C LEU A 102 -11.70 9.77 -0.05
N ILE A 103 -10.72 10.05 0.81
CA ILE A 103 -9.57 9.18 1.05
C ILE A 103 -9.60 8.68 2.49
N THR A 104 -9.35 7.38 2.69
CA THR A 104 -9.13 6.80 4.00
C THR A 104 -7.98 5.80 3.97
N PHE A 105 -7.24 5.67 5.07
CA PHE A 105 -6.19 4.67 5.24
C PHE A 105 -6.70 3.56 6.17
N GLN A 106 -6.68 2.31 5.69
CA GLN A 106 -7.39 1.16 6.26
C GLN A 106 -6.45 0.03 6.67
N SER A 107 -5.44 0.33 7.47
CA SER A 107 -4.38 -0.63 7.83
C SER A 107 -4.92 -1.92 8.44
N ASP A 108 -5.81 -1.84 9.42
CA ASP A 108 -6.31 -3.01 10.16
C ASP A 108 -7.24 -3.89 9.32
N ALA A 109 -8.22 -3.29 8.62
CA ALA A 109 -9.13 -4.02 7.74
C ALA A 109 -8.38 -4.78 6.65
N TYR A 110 -7.38 -4.12 6.04
CA TYR A 110 -6.53 -4.73 5.03
C TYR A 110 -5.62 -5.83 5.60
N THR A 111 -5.00 -5.61 6.76
CA THR A 111 -4.14 -6.59 7.42
C THR A 111 -4.90 -7.88 7.74
N ASN A 112 -6.17 -7.77 8.13
CA ASN A 112 -7.02 -8.92 8.42
C ASN A 112 -7.46 -9.69 7.17
N SER A 113 -7.69 -8.99 6.04
CA SER A 113 -8.15 -9.61 4.79
C SER A 113 -7.00 -10.13 3.89
N ALA A 114 -5.80 -9.60 4.05
CA ALA A 114 -4.60 -10.01 3.31
C ALA A 114 -3.43 -10.18 4.28
N LYS A 115 -3.25 -11.38 4.78
CA LYS A 115 -2.16 -11.70 5.70
C LYS A 115 -0.88 -12.01 4.93
N LEU A 116 0.24 -11.50 5.45
CA LEU A 116 1.58 -11.79 4.96
C LEU A 116 2.30 -12.66 6.01
N ASP A 117 2.70 -13.85 5.60
CA ASP A 117 3.63 -14.67 6.37
C ASP A 117 5.04 -14.48 5.79
N ILE A 118 5.92 -13.89 6.60
CA ILE A 118 7.27 -13.52 6.21
C ILE A 118 8.27 -14.23 7.12
N THR A 119 9.10 -15.06 6.52
CA THR A 119 10.14 -15.80 7.22
C THR A 119 11.52 -15.47 6.62
N PRO A 120 12.51 -15.06 7.40
CA PRO A 120 12.45 -14.75 8.84
C PRO A 120 11.54 -13.56 9.15
N THR A 121 11.04 -13.48 10.38
CA THR A 121 10.22 -12.36 10.84
C THR A 121 10.97 -11.04 10.71
N PRO A 122 10.46 -10.02 10.02
CA PRO A 122 11.12 -8.72 9.88
C PRO A 122 11.16 -7.97 11.22
N ASP A 123 12.21 -7.17 11.44
CA ASP A 123 12.35 -6.32 12.64
C ASP A 123 11.24 -5.26 12.73
N SER A 124 10.74 -4.81 11.59
CA SER A 124 9.61 -3.90 11.49
C SER A 124 8.88 -4.08 10.17
N LEU A 125 7.55 -3.91 10.17
CA LEU A 125 6.70 -4.04 9.00
C LEU A 125 5.79 -2.81 8.92
N CYS A 126 5.95 -2.00 7.87
CA CYS A 126 5.04 -0.90 7.55
C CYS A 126 4.04 -1.37 6.49
N ARG A 127 2.76 -1.25 6.79
CA ARG A 127 1.69 -1.54 5.82
C ARG A 127 0.80 -0.32 5.68
N ILE A 128 0.76 0.23 4.47
CA ILE A 128 -0.10 1.36 4.12
C ILE A 128 -1.08 0.88 3.06
N PHE A 129 -2.35 0.97 3.40
CA PHE A 129 -3.44 0.71 2.46
C PHE A 129 -4.32 1.95 2.37
N MET A 130 -4.46 2.47 1.16
CA MET A 130 -5.31 3.61 0.86
C MET A 130 -6.55 3.13 0.10
N ALA A 131 -7.73 3.53 0.58
CA ALA A 131 -8.98 3.43 -0.15
C ALA A 131 -9.45 4.84 -0.52
N TYR A 132 -10.01 5.01 -1.73
CA TYR A 132 -10.57 6.29 -2.12
C TYR A 132 -11.85 6.12 -2.94
N VAL A 133 -12.67 7.17 -2.92
CA VAL A 133 -13.88 7.29 -3.75
C VAL A 133 -13.83 8.64 -4.45
N PRO A 134 -13.92 8.69 -5.80
CA PRO A 134 -14.03 9.94 -6.51
C PRO A 134 -15.40 10.60 -6.24
N LEU A 135 -15.41 11.91 -6.04
CA LEU A 135 -16.60 12.70 -5.76
C LEU A 135 -16.67 13.92 -6.70
N GLU A 136 -17.89 14.29 -7.07
CA GLU A 136 -18.14 15.51 -7.84
C GLU A 136 -18.16 16.77 -6.97
N GLU A 137 -18.52 16.63 -5.69
CA GLU A 137 -18.63 17.72 -4.73
C GLU A 137 -17.90 17.39 -3.44
N ALA A 138 -17.42 18.43 -2.75
CA ALA A 138 -16.78 18.27 -1.45
C ALA A 138 -17.78 17.78 -0.39
N VAL A 139 -17.32 16.90 0.48
CA VAL A 139 -18.09 16.44 1.64
C VAL A 139 -17.35 16.78 2.94
N GLU A 140 -18.11 17.04 3.98
CA GLU A 140 -17.54 17.15 5.33
C GLU A 140 -17.31 15.76 5.90
N ILE A 141 -16.11 15.52 6.42
CA ILE A 141 -15.73 14.27 7.06
C ILE A 141 -14.80 14.55 8.24
N GLU A 142 -14.98 13.79 9.33
CA GLU A 142 -14.05 13.85 10.46
C GLU A 142 -12.66 13.37 10.02
N PRO A 143 -11.61 14.18 10.24
CA PRO A 143 -10.26 13.78 9.87
C PRO A 143 -9.81 12.51 10.57
N GLN A 144 -9.20 11.61 9.83
CA GLN A 144 -8.58 10.42 10.37
C GLN A 144 -7.27 10.78 11.08
N GLN A 145 -7.05 10.20 12.26
CA GLN A 145 -5.74 10.25 12.91
C GLN A 145 -4.85 9.16 12.34
N LEU A 146 -3.67 9.55 11.88
CA LEU A 146 -2.67 8.65 11.33
C LEU A 146 -1.55 8.44 12.35
N GLU A 147 -0.95 7.26 12.33
CA GLU A 147 0.20 6.92 13.15
C GLU A 147 1.48 6.98 12.33
N GLY A 148 2.54 7.54 12.93
CA GLY A 148 3.89 7.50 12.37
C GLY A 148 4.50 6.11 12.54
N PHE A 149 5.41 5.75 11.65
CA PHE A 149 6.12 4.48 11.69
C PHE A 149 7.62 4.72 11.87
N GLU A 150 8.22 4.08 12.88
CA GLU A 150 9.66 4.04 13.08
C GLU A 150 10.25 2.76 12.49
N ARG A 151 11.16 2.92 11.55
CA ARG A 151 11.89 1.78 10.97
C ARG A 151 12.90 1.22 11.94
N LYS A 152 12.87 -0.11 12.12
CA LYS A 152 13.90 -0.87 12.81
C LYS A 152 14.41 -1.94 11.86
N GLY A 153 15.75 -2.12 11.79
CA GLY A 153 16.37 -3.08 10.89
C GLY A 153 16.56 -2.61 9.44
N CYS A 154 17.10 -3.49 8.60
CA CYS A 154 17.53 -3.19 7.23
C CYS A 154 16.58 -3.65 6.12
N HIS A 155 15.42 -4.21 6.41
CA HIS A 155 14.59 -4.85 5.39
C HIS A 155 13.40 -3.98 4.97
N LYS A 156 13.28 -3.82 3.66
CA LYS A 156 12.22 -3.09 2.98
C LYS A 156 11.21 -4.08 2.39
N LEU A 157 9.97 -4.04 2.87
CA LEU A 157 8.82 -4.68 2.23
C LEU A 157 7.73 -3.62 2.04
N LEU A 158 7.42 -3.36 0.80
CA LEU A 158 6.27 -2.55 0.36
C LEU A 158 5.11 -3.46 0.01
#